data_fbbdce0652f8a83f41bec99835682b9b
#
_entry.id   fbbdce0652f8a83f41bec99835682b9b
#
_cell.length_a   1.000
_cell.length_b   1.000
_cell.length_c   1.000
_cell.angle_alpha   90.00
_cell.angle_beta   90.00
_cell.angle_gamma   90.00
#
_symmetry.space_group_name_H-M   'P 1'
#
loop_
_entity.id
_entity.type
_entity.pdbx_description
1 polymer ?
#
loop_
_entity_poly.entity_id
_entity_poly.type
_entity_poly.pdbx_seq_one_letter_code
_entity_poly.pdbx_strand_id
1 'polypeptide(L)'
;MWELCVLLQAIVYTSNAGSAARYAKMLAQATGLPVCALAETRRGLAQGAEIIYVGWIMASCVKGYAAAAKRFCVRAVCSVGMAQTGTQIDGARQKTRVPAENPLFTLQGNFDLRRLRGAYRLLMRMMVRALEKKKDRTAEENSMLAMLCDGVDSVDARNLAAVLEWYGKYEEGK
;
A
#
# COMPACT_ATOMS: atom_id res chain seq x y z
N MET A 1 26.69 19.44 18.14
CA MET A 1 25.53 19.36 17.24
C MET A 1 24.84 18.04 17.54
N TRP A 2 23.67 18.08 18.16
CA TRP A 2 22.92 16.89 18.52
C TRP A 2 22.23 16.41 17.26
N GLU A 3 22.75 15.37 16.59
CA GLU A 3 21.93 14.60 15.67
C GLU A 3 20.81 14.00 16.51
N LEU A 4 19.63 14.61 16.39
CA LEU A 4 18.41 13.98 16.86
C LEU A 4 18.32 12.65 16.14
N CYS A 5 18.53 11.56 16.87
CA CYS A 5 18.32 10.20 16.41
C CYS A 5 16.84 10.11 16.00
N VAL A 6 16.60 10.25 14.71
CA VAL A 6 15.24 10.35 14.18
C VAL A 6 14.71 8.94 14.06
N LEU A 7 14.00 8.48 15.10
CA LEU A 7 13.40 7.15 15.19
C LEU A 7 12.08 7.12 14.41
N LEU A 8 11.86 6.07 13.67
CA LEU A 8 10.52 5.78 13.13
C LEU A 8 9.52 5.68 14.28
N GLN A 9 8.44 6.45 14.19
CA GLN A 9 7.49 6.63 15.30
C GLN A 9 6.21 5.83 15.09
N ALA A 10 5.83 5.56 13.85
CA ALA A 10 4.60 4.83 13.56
C ALA A 10 4.55 4.28 12.14
N ILE A 11 3.63 3.34 11.96
CA ILE A 11 3.13 2.90 10.67
C ILE A 11 1.75 3.52 10.47
N VAL A 12 1.60 4.30 9.40
CA VAL A 12 0.33 4.96 9.06
C VAL A 12 -0.22 4.35 7.77
N TYR A 13 -1.51 4.03 7.74
CA TYR A 13 -2.08 3.37 6.57
C TYR A 13 -3.41 3.97 6.11
N THR A 14 -3.72 3.75 4.82
CA THR A 14 -5.07 3.82 4.26
C THR A 14 -5.40 2.50 3.59
N SER A 15 -6.63 2.03 3.75
CA SER A 15 -7.07 0.76 3.20
C SER A 15 -8.49 0.87 2.64
N ASN A 16 -8.74 0.18 1.51
CA ASN A 16 -10.07 0.05 0.93
C ASN A 16 -10.63 -1.37 1.15
N ALA A 17 -9.95 -2.38 0.61
CA ALA A 17 -10.39 -3.78 0.69
C ALA A 17 -9.82 -4.56 1.89
N GLY A 18 -9.01 -3.90 2.72
CA GLY A 18 -8.44 -4.49 3.94
C GLY A 18 -6.98 -4.95 3.82
N SER A 19 -6.42 -5.11 2.61
CA SER A 19 -5.05 -5.61 2.43
C SER A 19 -4.00 -4.69 3.03
N ALA A 20 -4.09 -3.38 2.77
CA ALA A 20 -3.13 -2.42 3.31
C ALA A 20 -3.16 -2.39 4.85
N ALA A 21 -4.35 -2.49 5.46
CA ALA A 21 -4.49 -2.60 6.90
C ALA A 21 -3.87 -3.89 7.46
N ARG A 22 -4.01 -5.02 6.76
CA ARG A 22 -3.38 -6.30 7.14
C ARG A 22 -1.86 -6.20 7.10
N TYR A 23 -1.28 -5.67 6.01
CA TYR A 23 0.16 -5.46 5.92
C TYR A 23 0.69 -4.50 6.97
N ALA A 24 -0.02 -3.39 7.23
CA ALA A 24 0.36 -2.45 8.27
C ALA A 24 0.41 -3.11 9.65
N LYS A 25 -0.55 -3.97 9.98
CA LYS A 25 -0.57 -4.74 11.23
C LYS A 25 0.54 -5.78 11.31
N MET A 26 0.80 -6.51 10.22
CA MET A 26 1.92 -7.47 10.15
C MET A 26 3.27 -6.77 10.34
N LEU A 27 3.44 -5.62 9.69
CA LEU A 27 4.65 -4.80 9.82
C LEU A 27 4.81 -4.27 11.25
N ALA A 28 3.72 -3.84 11.91
CA ALA A 28 3.72 -3.41 13.30
C ALA A 28 4.13 -4.56 14.24
N GLN A 29 3.64 -5.76 14.01
CA GLN A 29 4.03 -6.95 14.79
C GLN A 29 5.51 -7.29 14.63
N ALA A 30 6.04 -7.14 13.42
CA ALA A 30 7.45 -7.44 13.14
C ALA A 30 8.43 -6.38 13.65
N THR A 31 8.02 -5.11 13.68
CA THR A 31 8.89 -3.97 14.05
C THR A 31 8.67 -3.43 15.45
N GLY A 32 7.55 -3.77 16.09
CA GLY A 32 7.14 -3.18 17.37
C GLY A 32 6.60 -1.74 17.26
N LEU A 33 6.54 -1.16 16.06
CA LEU A 33 6.04 0.19 15.86
C LEU A 33 4.52 0.25 16.04
N PRO A 34 3.98 1.35 16.63
CA PRO A 34 2.54 1.56 16.67
C PRO A 34 1.97 1.73 15.26
N VAL A 35 0.74 1.27 15.06
CA VAL A 35 0.03 1.34 13.78
C VAL A 35 -1.30 2.06 13.92
N CYS A 36 -1.60 2.99 13.01
CA CYS A 36 -2.87 3.70 12.98
C CYS A 36 -3.33 4.03 11.56
N ALA A 37 -4.64 4.15 11.39
CA ALA A 37 -5.19 4.64 10.14
C ALA A 37 -4.92 6.14 9.98
N LEU A 38 -4.67 6.59 8.75
CA LEU A 38 -4.41 8.02 8.46
C LEU A 38 -5.53 8.93 8.99
N ALA A 39 -6.78 8.49 8.93
CA ALA A 39 -7.92 9.24 9.44
C ALA A 39 -7.90 9.44 10.97
N GLU A 40 -7.25 8.54 11.69
CA GLU A 40 -7.20 8.53 13.16
C GLU A 40 -5.97 9.25 13.73
N THR A 41 -4.99 9.59 12.89
CA THR A 41 -3.70 10.17 13.32
C THR A 41 -3.82 11.54 13.98
N ARG A 42 -4.96 12.23 13.84
CA ARG A 42 -5.15 13.59 14.40
C ARG A 42 -5.06 13.64 15.92
N ARG A 43 -5.26 12.52 16.62
CA ARG A 43 -5.36 12.46 18.08
C ARG A 43 -4.10 11.91 18.77
N GLY A 44 -3.13 11.36 18.04
CA GLY A 44 -2.05 10.62 18.69
C GLY A 44 -0.67 10.74 18.06
N LEU A 45 -0.53 11.32 16.86
CA LEU A 45 0.75 11.42 16.17
C LEU A 45 1.07 12.88 15.85
N ALA A 46 2.26 13.33 16.27
CA ALA A 46 2.71 14.71 16.07
C ALA A 46 2.90 15.03 14.59
N GLN A 47 2.73 16.30 14.22
CA GLN A 47 3.10 16.77 12.90
C GLN A 47 4.63 16.63 12.70
N GLY A 48 5.06 16.18 11.54
CA GLY A 48 6.47 15.92 11.25
C GLY A 48 6.99 14.59 11.79
N ALA A 49 6.15 13.78 12.45
CA ALA A 49 6.54 12.45 12.91
C ALA A 49 7.06 11.60 11.75
N GLU A 50 8.11 10.82 12.00
CA GLU A 50 8.67 9.91 11.02
C GLU A 50 7.87 8.62 10.94
N ILE A 51 7.42 8.28 9.73
CA ILE A 51 6.50 7.17 9.52
C ILE A 51 6.91 6.27 8.35
N ILE A 52 6.47 5.01 8.42
CA ILE A 52 6.28 4.15 7.26
C ILE A 52 4.83 4.32 6.81
N TYR A 53 4.62 4.62 5.55
CA TYR A 53 3.28 4.75 4.99
C TYR A 53 2.87 3.51 4.20
N VAL A 54 1.69 2.95 4.48
CA VAL A 54 1.11 1.81 3.78
C VAL A 54 -0.20 2.22 3.14
N GLY A 55 -0.26 2.26 1.81
CA GLY A 55 -1.46 2.69 1.08
C GLY A 55 -1.88 1.72 0.00
N TRP A 56 -3.18 1.62 -0.26
CA TRP A 56 -3.68 0.89 -1.41
C TRP A 56 -3.49 1.71 -2.69
N ILE A 57 -3.32 1.00 -3.82
CA ILE A 57 -3.05 1.63 -5.12
C ILE A 57 -4.28 1.63 -6.02
N MET A 58 -4.51 2.74 -6.72
CA MET A 58 -5.52 2.85 -7.77
C MET A 58 -4.95 3.69 -8.91
N ALA A 59 -5.01 3.18 -10.14
CA ALA A 59 -4.45 3.81 -11.32
C ALA A 59 -2.98 4.23 -11.13
N SER A 60 -2.18 3.34 -10.57
CA SER A 60 -0.76 3.53 -10.21
C SER A 60 -0.50 4.61 -9.17
N CYS A 61 -1.52 5.16 -8.52
CA CYS A 61 -1.38 6.17 -7.46
C CYS A 61 -1.68 5.57 -6.08
N VAL A 62 -0.76 5.73 -5.13
CA VAL A 62 -0.92 5.30 -3.74
C VAL A 62 -1.86 6.27 -3.02
N LYS A 63 -3.02 5.78 -2.64
CA LYS A 63 -4.06 6.59 -2.01
C LYS A 63 -3.66 7.03 -0.61
N GLY A 64 -3.95 8.29 -0.30
CA GLY A 64 -3.65 8.91 0.99
C GLY A 64 -2.21 9.39 1.16
N TYR A 65 -1.26 8.98 0.30
CA TYR A 65 0.14 9.37 0.42
C TYR A 65 0.33 10.89 0.46
N ALA A 66 -0.28 11.64 -0.45
CA ALA A 66 -0.15 13.10 -0.50
C ALA A 66 -0.61 13.80 0.80
N ALA A 67 -1.66 13.28 1.44
CA ALA A 67 -2.13 13.78 2.72
C ALA A 67 -1.19 13.40 3.87
N ALA A 68 -0.64 12.19 3.85
CA ALA A 68 0.35 11.74 4.82
C ALA A 68 1.65 12.55 4.69
N ALA A 69 2.17 12.75 3.48
CA ALA A 69 3.41 13.50 3.22
C ALA A 69 3.33 15.00 3.57
N LYS A 70 2.12 15.58 3.54
CA LYS A 70 1.91 16.97 4.02
C LYS A 70 2.01 17.10 5.54
N ARG A 71 1.80 16.03 6.25
CA ARG A 71 1.70 16.04 7.72
C ARG A 71 2.88 15.38 8.40
N PHE A 72 3.45 14.37 7.79
CA PHE A 72 4.48 13.51 8.36
C PHE A 72 5.73 13.46 7.48
N CYS A 73 6.84 13.11 8.10
CA CYS A 73 8.06 12.76 7.39
C CYS A 73 7.99 11.28 6.98
N VAL A 74 7.60 11.03 5.74
CA VAL A 74 7.47 9.65 5.23
C VAL A 74 8.85 9.14 4.86
N ARG A 75 9.33 8.09 5.53
CA ARG A 75 10.65 7.48 5.31
C ARG A 75 10.62 6.29 4.36
N ALA A 76 9.48 5.58 4.30
CA ALA A 76 9.26 4.52 3.34
C ALA A 76 7.78 4.45 2.95
N VAL A 77 7.51 3.98 1.75
CA VAL A 77 6.15 3.81 1.22
C VAL A 77 5.95 2.36 0.80
N CYS A 78 4.88 1.75 1.29
CA CYS A 78 4.40 0.46 0.84
C CYS A 78 3.10 0.65 0.04
N SER A 79 3.12 0.33 -1.25
CA SER A 79 1.94 0.38 -2.10
C SER A 79 1.34 -1.02 -2.22
N VAL A 80 0.06 -1.16 -1.90
CA VAL A 80 -0.65 -2.44 -1.90
C VAL A 80 -1.62 -2.49 -3.06
N GLY A 81 -1.45 -3.44 -3.94
CA GLY A 81 -2.25 -3.58 -5.16
C GLY A 81 -2.42 -5.02 -5.62
N MET A 82 -2.96 -5.18 -6.82
CA MET A 82 -3.19 -6.50 -7.43
C MET A 82 -1.93 -7.06 -8.10
N ALA A 83 -0.99 -6.20 -8.48
CA ALA A 83 0.24 -6.60 -9.13
C ALA A 83 1.14 -7.41 -8.18
N GLN A 84 1.95 -8.26 -8.77
CA GLN A 84 2.92 -9.07 -8.04
C GLN A 84 3.88 -8.20 -7.22
N THR A 85 4.21 -8.65 -6.02
CA THR A 85 5.16 -7.96 -5.14
C THR A 85 6.48 -7.69 -5.85
N GLY A 86 7.00 -6.47 -5.70
CA GLY A 86 8.26 -6.02 -6.32
C GLY A 86 8.13 -5.57 -7.77
N THR A 87 6.92 -5.54 -8.34
CA THR A 87 6.68 -5.06 -9.71
C THR A 87 6.02 -3.68 -9.74
N GLN A 88 6.04 -3.01 -10.91
CA GLN A 88 5.39 -1.71 -11.15
C GLN A 88 5.85 -0.55 -10.23
N ILE A 89 7.04 -0.63 -9.68
CA ILE A 89 7.58 0.36 -8.72
C ILE A 89 7.69 1.74 -9.38
N ASP A 90 8.24 1.83 -10.59
CA ASP A 90 8.47 3.10 -11.28
C ASP A 90 7.16 3.83 -11.61
N GLY A 91 6.16 3.08 -12.09
CA GLY A 91 4.82 3.62 -12.34
C GLY A 91 4.16 4.16 -11.08
N ALA A 92 4.25 3.42 -9.99
CA ALA A 92 3.71 3.83 -8.70
C ALA A 92 4.44 5.07 -8.15
N ARG A 93 5.79 5.10 -8.26
CA ARG A 93 6.62 6.24 -7.84
C ARG A 93 6.26 7.50 -8.60
N GLN A 94 6.23 7.43 -9.93
CA GLN A 94 5.96 8.56 -10.79
C GLN A 94 4.55 9.14 -10.56
N LYS A 95 3.53 8.28 -10.54
CA LYS A 95 2.13 8.70 -10.36
C LYS A 95 1.83 9.21 -8.96
N THR A 96 2.47 8.65 -7.95
CA THR A 96 2.31 9.06 -6.54
C THR A 96 3.21 10.26 -6.20
N ARG A 97 4.26 10.50 -7.00
CA ARG A 97 5.30 11.52 -6.75
C ARG A 97 6.06 11.24 -5.45
N VAL A 98 6.43 9.98 -5.23
CA VAL A 98 7.31 9.61 -4.11
C VAL A 98 8.73 10.04 -4.44
N PRO A 99 9.39 10.83 -3.57
CA PRO A 99 10.77 11.25 -3.76
C PRO A 99 11.73 10.07 -3.98
N ALA A 100 12.80 10.29 -4.74
CA ALA A 100 13.74 9.22 -5.09
C ALA A 100 14.46 8.65 -3.86
N GLU A 101 14.72 9.48 -2.87
CA GLU A 101 15.35 9.14 -1.60
C GLU A 101 14.50 8.23 -0.71
N ASN A 102 13.17 8.24 -0.90
CA ASN A 102 12.26 7.41 -0.13
C ASN A 102 12.05 6.06 -0.82
N PRO A 103 12.38 4.93 -0.18
CA PRO A 103 12.10 3.62 -0.74
C PRO A 103 10.60 3.42 -0.94
N LEU A 104 10.26 2.81 -2.08
CA LEU A 104 8.90 2.42 -2.42
C LEU A 104 8.87 0.91 -2.66
N PHE A 105 8.05 0.23 -1.90
CA PHE A 105 7.80 -1.20 -2.00
C PHE A 105 6.39 -1.44 -2.54
N THR A 106 6.27 -2.38 -3.48
CA THR A 106 4.97 -2.82 -3.98
C THR A 106 4.65 -4.19 -3.41
N LEU A 107 3.47 -4.33 -2.84
CA LEU A 107 3.02 -5.53 -2.14
C LEU A 107 1.76 -6.06 -2.81
N GLN A 108 1.72 -7.34 -3.10
CA GLN A 108 0.52 -7.96 -3.64
C GLN A 108 -0.53 -8.12 -2.55
N GLY A 109 -1.71 -7.57 -2.79
CA GLY A 109 -2.83 -7.60 -1.87
C GLY A 109 -3.88 -8.65 -2.22
N ASN A 110 -5.04 -8.51 -1.60
CA ASN A 110 -6.23 -9.24 -2.00
C ASN A 110 -7.04 -8.42 -3.01
N PHE A 111 -7.81 -9.12 -3.81
CA PHE A 111 -8.90 -8.52 -4.57
C PHE A 111 -10.19 -9.29 -4.27
N ASP A 112 -11.18 -8.60 -3.74
CA ASP A 112 -12.53 -9.11 -3.57
C ASP A 112 -13.51 -7.97 -3.88
N LEU A 113 -14.20 -8.09 -5.00
CA LEU A 113 -15.17 -7.09 -5.46
C LEU A 113 -16.25 -6.78 -4.40
N ARG A 114 -16.57 -7.77 -3.55
CA ARG A 114 -17.56 -7.64 -2.48
C ARG A 114 -17.09 -6.74 -1.34
N ARG A 115 -15.77 -6.66 -1.12
CA ARG A 115 -15.14 -5.86 -0.06
C ARG A 115 -14.83 -4.43 -0.48
N LEU A 116 -14.83 -4.15 -1.79
CA LEU A 116 -14.61 -2.80 -2.30
C LEU A 116 -15.75 -1.87 -1.89
N ARG A 117 -15.42 -0.59 -1.71
CA ARG A 117 -16.38 0.46 -1.28
C ARG A 117 -16.38 1.64 -2.24
N GLY A 118 -17.47 2.40 -2.22
CA GLY A 118 -17.62 3.67 -2.93
C GLY A 118 -17.49 3.57 -4.45
N ALA A 119 -17.06 4.65 -5.07
CA ALA A 119 -16.93 4.78 -6.52
C ALA A 119 -15.99 3.73 -7.15
N TYR A 120 -14.97 3.28 -6.42
CA TYR A 120 -14.06 2.25 -6.89
C TYR A 120 -14.77 0.90 -7.08
N ARG A 121 -15.69 0.53 -6.18
CA ARG A 121 -16.53 -0.67 -6.35
C ARG A 121 -17.37 -0.56 -7.62
N LEU A 122 -17.96 0.61 -7.88
CA LEU A 122 -18.78 0.84 -9.08
C LEU A 122 -17.92 0.71 -10.34
N LEU A 123 -16.74 1.34 -10.37
CA LEU A 123 -15.81 1.27 -11.49
C LEU A 123 -15.41 -0.17 -11.80
N MET A 124 -15.05 -0.95 -10.78
CA MET A 124 -14.64 -2.35 -10.96
C MET A 124 -15.81 -3.23 -11.44
N ARG A 125 -17.03 -2.98 -10.97
CA ARG A 125 -18.23 -3.66 -11.47
C ARG A 125 -18.51 -3.35 -12.95
N MET A 126 -18.31 -2.11 -13.36
CA MET A 126 -18.46 -1.73 -14.78
C MET A 126 -17.41 -2.43 -15.64
N MET A 127 -16.17 -2.53 -15.15
CA MET A 127 -15.09 -3.24 -15.85
C MET A 127 -15.39 -4.74 -15.99
N VAL A 128 -15.87 -5.40 -14.93
CA VAL A 128 -16.30 -6.81 -14.99
C VAL A 128 -17.39 -7.00 -16.04
N ARG A 129 -18.43 -6.16 -16.04
CA ARG A 129 -19.52 -6.23 -17.02
C ARG A 129 -19.04 -6.00 -18.45
N ALA A 130 -18.10 -5.08 -18.65
CA ALA A 130 -17.51 -4.85 -19.98
C ALA A 130 -16.74 -6.07 -20.48
N LEU A 131 -15.94 -6.70 -19.61
CA LEU A 131 -15.21 -7.93 -19.92
C LEU A 131 -16.16 -9.10 -20.17
N GLU A 132 -17.23 -9.27 -19.38
CA GLU A 132 -18.24 -10.32 -19.58
C GLU A 132 -18.94 -10.22 -20.95
N LYS A 133 -19.21 -9.01 -21.43
CA LYS A 133 -19.88 -8.75 -22.71
C LYS A 133 -18.96 -8.95 -23.93
N LYS A 134 -17.65 -8.93 -23.74
CA LYS A 134 -16.68 -9.10 -24.82
C LYS A 134 -16.64 -10.58 -25.27
N LYS A 135 -16.98 -10.85 -26.53
CA LYS A 135 -17.03 -12.22 -27.08
C LYS A 135 -15.64 -12.82 -27.34
N ASP A 136 -14.70 -11.98 -27.79
CA ASP A 136 -13.33 -12.39 -28.16
C ASP A 136 -12.32 -11.93 -27.10
N ARG A 137 -12.38 -12.54 -25.91
CA ARG A 137 -11.44 -12.25 -24.83
C ARG A 137 -10.11 -12.96 -25.04
N THR A 138 -9.02 -12.24 -24.79
CA THR A 138 -7.68 -12.85 -24.72
C THR A 138 -7.55 -13.75 -23.48
N ALA A 139 -6.51 -14.59 -23.44
CA ALA A 139 -6.22 -15.43 -22.27
C ALA A 139 -5.97 -14.59 -21.02
N GLU A 140 -5.31 -13.41 -21.15
CA GLU A 140 -5.07 -12.46 -20.08
C GLU A 140 -6.38 -11.84 -19.57
N GLU A 141 -7.28 -11.44 -20.47
CA GLU A 141 -8.60 -10.91 -20.12
C GLU A 141 -9.48 -11.94 -19.41
N ASN A 142 -9.42 -13.20 -19.82
CA ASN A 142 -10.11 -14.30 -19.14
C ASN A 142 -9.54 -14.54 -17.73
N SER A 143 -8.22 -14.54 -17.58
CA SER A 143 -7.56 -14.67 -16.26
C SER A 143 -7.92 -13.50 -15.36
N MET A 144 -7.95 -12.28 -15.91
CA MET A 144 -8.35 -11.09 -15.16
C MET A 144 -9.81 -11.18 -14.72
N LEU A 145 -10.71 -11.60 -15.60
CA LEU A 145 -12.13 -11.77 -15.25
C LEU A 145 -12.33 -12.81 -14.15
N ALA A 146 -11.67 -13.96 -14.24
CA ALA A 146 -11.70 -14.98 -13.19
C ALA A 146 -11.21 -14.44 -11.85
N MET A 147 -10.08 -13.72 -11.83
CA MET A 147 -9.54 -13.09 -10.64
C MET A 147 -10.50 -12.03 -10.04
N LEU A 148 -11.19 -11.26 -10.91
CA LEU A 148 -12.16 -10.26 -10.48
C LEU A 148 -13.44 -10.88 -9.90
N CYS A 149 -13.89 -12.03 -10.43
CA CYS A 149 -15.10 -12.71 -10.00
C CYS A 149 -14.87 -13.60 -8.78
N ASP A 150 -13.79 -14.37 -8.77
CA ASP A 150 -13.51 -15.37 -7.72
C ASP A 150 -12.82 -14.76 -6.50
N GLY A 151 -12.18 -13.61 -6.71
CA GLY A 151 -11.34 -12.97 -5.70
C GLY A 151 -9.99 -13.66 -5.57
N VAL A 152 -9.00 -12.92 -5.10
CA VAL A 152 -7.65 -13.43 -4.79
C VAL A 152 -7.21 -12.85 -3.47
N ASP A 153 -6.69 -13.67 -2.57
CA ASP A 153 -6.00 -13.24 -1.36
C ASP A 153 -4.53 -13.66 -1.44
N SER A 154 -3.68 -12.70 -1.78
CA SER A 154 -2.23 -12.85 -1.85
C SER A 154 -1.50 -12.09 -0.74
N VAL A 155 -2.22 -11.68 0.30
CA VAL A 155 -1.62 -11.03 1.47
C VAL A 155 -0.85 -12.08 2.27
N ASP A 156 0.48 -11.94 2.26
CA ASP A 156 1.40 -12.87 2.90
C ASP A 156 2.54 -12.09 3.57
N ALA A 157 2.96 -12.51 4.76
CA ALA A 157 4.08 -11.90 5.48
C ALA A 157 5.40 -11.95 4.68
N ARG A 158 5.59 -12.95 3.82
CA ARG A 158 6.74 -13.06 2.93
C ARG A 158 6.89 -11.87 1.98
N ASN A 159 5.78 -11.24 1.61
CA ASN A 159 5.80 -10.04 0.77
C ASN A 159 6.45 -8.84 1.47
N LEU A 160 6.56 -8.86 2.79
CA LEU A 160 7.21 -7.81 3.59
C LEU A 160 8.74 -7.96 3.68
N ALA A 161 9.34 -9.02 3.13
CA ALA A 161 10.77 -9.30 3.29
C ALA A 161 11.67 -8.10 2.95
N ALA A 162 11.44 -7.45 1.80
CA ALA A 162 12.22 -6.28 1.38
C ALA A 162 12.00 -5.06 2.29
N VAL A 163 10.80 -4.88 2.80
CA VAL A 163 10.46 -3.79 3.74
C VAL A 163 11.19 -4.00 5.07
N LEU A 164 11.17 -5.23 5.58
CA LEU A 164 11.82 -5.59 6.85
C LEU A 164 13.35 -5.54 6.74
N GLU A 165 13.91 -5.94 5.60
CA GLU A 165 15.36 -5.80 5.34
C GLU A 165 15.77 -4.31 5.34
N TRP A 166 15.00 -3.47 4.66
CA TRP A 166 15.22 -2.02 4.69
C TRP A 166 15.10 -1.47 6.12
N TYR A 167 14.07 -1.88 6.85
CA TYR A 167 13.84 -1.43 8.23
C TYR A 167 15.01 -1.77 9.15
N GLY A 168 15.53 -3.00 9.07
CA GLY A 168 16.71 -3.42 9.83
C GLY A 168 17.94 -2.55 9.54
N LYS A 169 18.25 -2.31 8.26
CA LYS A 169 19.35 -1.42 7.85
C LYS A 169 19.14 0.04 8.28
N TYR A 170 17.89 0.49 8.25
CA TYR A 170 17.52 1.85 8.69
C TYR A 170 17.75 2.03 10.19
N GLU A 171 17.47 1.02 11.01
CA GLU A 171 17.73 1.04 12.46
C GLU A 171 19.21 0.87 12.80
N GLU A 172 19.96 0.04 12.06
CA GLU A 172 21.41 -0.17 12.25
C GLU A 172 22.24 1.04 11.83
N GLY A 173 21.78 1.83 10.88
CA GLY A 173 22.48 3.02 10.36
C GLY A 173 22.35 4.28 11.24
N LYS A 174 21.79 4.15 12.44
CA LYS A 174 21.62 5.19 13.44
C LYS A 174 22.61 5.00 14.59
#